data_28888a693f9a18d292f0807b32d25362
#
_entry.id   28888a693f9a18d292f0807b32d25362
#
_cell.length_a   1.000
_cell.length_b   1.000
_cell.length_c   1.000
_cell.angle_alpha   90.00
_cell.angle_beta   90.00
_cell.angle_gamma   90.00
#
_symmetry.space_group_name_H-M   'P 1'
#
loop_
_entity.id
_entity.type
_entity.pdbx_description
1 polymer ?
#
loop_
_entity_poly.entity_id
_entity_poly.type
_entity_poly.pdbx_seq_one_letter_code
_entity_poly.pdbx_strand_id
1 'polypeptide(L)'
;ISPVVAFTIGWVVVFWQAGEGANGDTIIATSKDIWERFFLWLDAARNDGISRDALPFQVMLLSVSWLISFASAWILFKFRNAWITVTMLGVAIIINLSYRQGQYEYTLYLFLAISIVLFAHVTSVQRAAGWAEAGMKFPTHLRQLSMQHGIVLAIPVVLIAASLPMWEPRNDGLGAVWDTFKD
;
A
#
# COMPACT_ATOMS: atom_id res chain seq x y z
N ILE A 1 -21.59 3.15 0.67
CA ILE A 1 -21.27 2.42 -0.57
C ILE A 1 -21.15 0.96 -0.21
N SER A 2 -21.86 0.07 -0.96
CA SER A 2 -21.74 -1.37 -0.76
C SER A 2 -20.26 -1.80 -0.98
N PRO A 3 -19.70 -2.70 -0.14
CA PRO A 3 -18.34 -3.19 -0.33
C PRO A 3 -18.15 -3.87 -1.70
N VAL A 4 -19.20 -4.45 -2.27
CA VAL A 4 -19.19 -5.01 -3.61
C VAL A 4 -18.93 -3.93 -4.67
N VAL A 5 -19.60 -2.77 -4.54
CA VAL A 5 -19.41 -1.63 -5.46
C VAL A 5 -17.99 -1.09 -5.36
N ALA A 6 -17.46 -0.93 -4.14
CA ALA A 6 -16.08 -0.49 -3.95
C ALA A 6 -15.08 -1.48 -4.56
N PHE A 7 -15.33 -2.78 -4.41
CA PHE A 7 -14.50 -3.84 -4.98
C PHE A 7 -14.49 -3.80 -6.51
N THR A 8 -15.66 -3.68 -7.13
CA THR A 8 -15.77 -3.64 -8.60
C THR A 8 -15.14 -2.38 -9.20
N ILE A 9 -15.36 -1.20 -8.58
CA ILE A 9 -14.73 0.05 -9.05
C ILE A 9 -13.21 -0.07 -9.04
N GLY A 10 -12.63 -0.65 -7.99
CA GLY A 10 -11.19 -0.82 -7.92
C GLY A 10 -10.63 -1.76 -8.99
N TRP A 11 -11.33 -2.84 -9.32
CA TRP A 11 -10.94 -3.69 -10.43
C TRP A 11 -11.00 -2.96 -11.77
N VAL A 12 -12.01 -2.12 -11.98
CA VAL A 12 -12.09 -1.29 -13.19
C VAL A 12 -10.88 -0.35 -13.28
N VAL A 13 -10.46 0.26 -12.16
CA VAL A 13 -9.27 1.12 -12.13
C VAL A 13 -7.99 0.32 -12.42
N VAL A 14 -7.83 -0.87 -11.84
CA VAL A 14 -6.67 -1.75 -12.11
C VAL A 14 -6.60 -2.11 -13.60
N PHE A 15 -7.71 -2.50 -14.21
CA PHE A 15 -7.76 -2.82 -15.64
C PHE A 15 -7.52 -1.60 -16.52
N TRP A 16 -8.04 -0.43 -16.14
CA TRP A 16 -7.80 0.80 -16.89
C TRP A 16 -6.31 1.17 -16.87
N GLN A 17 -5.69 1.13 -15.72
CA GLN A 17 -4.26 1.44 -15.56
C GLN A 17 -3.36 0.41 -16.25
N ALA A 18 -3.75 -0.86 -16.26
CA ALA A 18 -3.08 -1.92 -17.01
C ALA A 18 -3.22 -1.71 -18.53
N GLY A 19 -4.35 -1.14 -18.96
CA GLY A 19 -4.64 -0.85 -20.36
C GLY A 19 -3.72 0.17 -21.01
N GLU A 20 -3.09 1.06 -20.23
CA GLU A 20 -2.11 2.01 -20.78
C GLU A 20 -0.84 1.31 -21.33
N GLY A 21 -0.56 0.08 -20.89
CA GLY A 21 0.54 -0.76 -21.39
C GLY A 21 0.14 -1.82 -22.42
N ALA A 22 -1.16 -1.92 -22.74
CA ALA A 22 -1.70 -2.94 -23.64
C ALA A 22 -1.95 -2.37 -25.06
N ASN A 23 -1.82 -3.23 -26.06
CA ASN A 23 -2.05 -2.88 -27.46
C ASN A 23 -3.52 -3.16 -27.83
N GLY A 24 -4.41 -2.20 -27.59
CA GLY A 24 -5.81 -2.37 -27.98
C GLY A 24 -6.56 -1.05 -28.20
N ASP A 25 -7.23 -0.90 -29.33
CA ASP A 25 -8.03 0.30 -29.67
C ASP A 25 -9.41 0.30 -28.97
N THR A 26 -9.80 -0.80 -28.34
CA THR A 26 -11.08 -0.98 -27.67
C THR A 26 -10.89 -1.68 -26.34
N ILE A 27 -11.72 -1.35 -25.31
CA ILE A 27 -11.67 -1.97 -23.97
C ILE A 27 -11.68 -3.51 -24.05
N ILE A 28 -12.45 -4.09 -24.97
CA ILE A 28 -12.54 -5.55 -25.16
C ILE A 28 -11.23 -6.10 -25.75
N ALA A 29 -10.63 -5.42 -26.73
CA ALA A 29 -9.37 -5.83 -27.32
C ALA A 29 -8.23 -5.73 -26.31
N THR A 30 -8.17 -4.64 -25.54
CA THR A 30 -7.22 -4.43 -24.45
C THR A 30 -7.33 -5.51 -23.36
N SER A 31 -8.55 -5.84 -22.94
CA SER A 31 -8.74 -6.88 -21.92
C SER A 31 -8.32 -8.26 -22.43
N LYS A 32 -8.58 -8.57 -23.69
CA LYS A 32 -8.16 -9.81 -24.33
C LYS A 32 -6.64 -9.90 -24.43
N ASP A 33 -5.96 -8.84 -24.86
CA ASP A 33 -4.49 -8.77 -24.93
C ASP A 33 -3.85 -8.98 -23.54
N ILE A 34 -4.38 -8.33 -22.51
CA ILE A 34 -3.90 -8.50 -21.12
C ILE A 34 -4.02 -9.97 -20.67
N TRP A 35 -5.17 -10.62 -20.95
CA TRP A 35 -5.38 -12.01 -20.57
C TRP A 35 -4.48 -12.96 -21.35
N GLU A 36 -4.33 -12.81 -22.65
CA GLU A 36 -3.45 -13.64 -23.47
C GLU A 36 -2.01 -13.56 -23.01
N ARG A 37 -1.50 -12.36 -22.76
CA ARG A 37 -0.14 -12.14 -22.23
C ARG A 37 0.04 -12.72 -20.82
N PHE A 38 -0.97 -12.58 -19.98
CA PHE A 38 -0.93 -13.14 -18.63
C PHE A 38 -0.83 -14.67 -18.64
N PHE A 39 -1.61 -15.34 -19.49
CA PHE A 39 -1.53 -16.80 -19.63
C PHE A 39 -0.21 -17.27 -20.25
N LEU A 40 0.30 -16.57 -21.27
CA LEU A 40 1.61 -16.85 -21.84
C LEU A 40 2.74 -16.69 -20.81
N TRP A 41 2.65 -15.65 -19.99
CA TRP A 41 3.61 -15.42 -18.90
C TRP A 41 3.54 -16.52 -17.84
N LEU A 42 2.34 -16.95 -17.47
CA LEU A 42 2.13 -18.03 -16.50
C LEU A 42 2.63 -19.38 -17.04
N ASP A 43 2.42 -19.63 -18.32
CA ASP A 43 2.94 -20.83 -18.97
C ASP A 43 4.46 -20.83 -19.05
N ALA A 44 5.07 -19.70 -19.42
CA ALA A 44 6.52 -19.52 -19.39
C ALA A 44 7.09 -19.75 -17.98
N ALA A 45 6.44 -19.22 -16.93
CA ALA A 45 6.86 -19.38 -15.55
C ALA A 45 6.78 -20.86 -15.07
N ARG A 46 5.85 -21.66 -15.63
CA ARG A 46 5.73 -23.10 -15.34
C ARG A 46 6.74 -23.97 -16.07
N ASN A 47 7.19 -23.53 -17.24
CA ASN A 47 8.08 -24.28 -18.11
C ASN A 47 9.52 -23.76 -18.08
N ASP A 48 9.96 -23.19 -16.96
CA ASP A 48 11.31 -22.59 -16.76
C ASP A 48 11.72 -21.58 -17.83
N GLY A 49 10.71 -20.99 -18.52
CA GLY A 49 10.93 -19.95 -19.52
C GLY A 49 11.05 -18.56 -18.87
N ILE A 50 11.91 -17.71 -19.43
CA ILE A 50 12.04 -16.30 -19.02
C ILE A 50 11.18 -15.45 -19.95
N SER A 51 10.04 -14.98 -19.47
CA SER A 51 9.25 -13.98 -20.19
C SER A 51 9.87 -12.59 -20.00
N ARG A 52 10.09 -11.87 -21.10
CA ARG A 52 10.55 -10.47 -21.11
C ARG A 52 9.41 -9.46 -21.04
N ASP A 53 8.16 -9.93 -21.03
CA ASP A 53 7.00 -9.06 -20.97
C ASP A 53 6.76 -8.59 -19.52
N ALA A 54 6.89 -7.28 -19.29
CA ALA A 54 6.70 -6.67 -17.99
C ALA A 54 5.22 -6.45 -17.64
N LEU A 55 4.31 -6.46 -18.62
CA LEU A 55 2.90 -6.12 -18.43
C LEU A 55 2.19 -7.10 -17.48
N PRO A 56 2.32 -8.44 -17.63
CA PRO A 56 1.68 -9.38 -16.71
C PRO A 56 2.14 -9.20 -15.26
N PHE A 57 3.43 -8.93 -15.05
CA PHE A 57 3.99 -8.66 -13.73
C PHE A 57 3.42 -7.36 -13.13
N GLN A 58 3.29 -6.30 -13.92
CA GLN A 58 2.66 -5.04 -13.48
C GLN A 58 1.20 -5.25 -13.10
N VAL A 59 0.42 -5.97 -13.90
CA VAL A 59 -0.98 -6.31 -13.60
C VAL A 59 -1.09 -7.10 -12.29
N MET A 60 -0.20 -8.06 -12.08
CA MET A 60 -0.15 -8.84 -10.83
C MET A 60 0.12 -7.93 -9.63
N LEU A 61 1.12 -7.05 -9.71
CA LEU A 61 1.46 -6.12 -8.63
C LEU A 61 0.31 -5.16 -8.31
N LEU A 62 -0.34 -4.59 -9.35
CA LEU A 62 -1.50 -3.72 -9.19
C LEU A 62 -2.66 -4.46 -8.52
N SER A 63 -2.93 -5.70 -8.97
CA SER A 63 -3.99 -6.54 -8.41
C SER A 63 -3.75 -6.87 -6.93
N VAL A 64 -2.54 -7.28 -6.58
CA VAL A 64 -2.15 -7.58 -5.19
C VAL A 64 -2.23 -6.32 -4.33
N SER A 65 -1.72 -5.19 -4.80
CA SER A 65 -1.80 -3.91 -4.09
C SER A 65 -3.25 -3.48 -3.85
N TRP A 66 -4.11 -3.67 -4.85
CA TRP A 66 -5.54 -3.42 -4.74
C TRP A 66 -6.20 -4.31 -3.70
N LEU A 67 -5.92 -5.62 -3.73
CA LEU A 67 -6.50 -6.58 -2.77
C LEU A 67 -6.06 -6.27 -1.33
N ILE A 68 -4.79 -5.95 -1.11
CA ILE A 68 -4.27 -5.55 0.21
C ILE A 68 -4.97 -4.27 0.69
N SER A 69 -5.11 -3.27 -0.18
CA SER A 69 -5.77 -2.01 0.15
C SER A 69 -7.25 -2.21 0.49
N PHE A 70 -7.96 -3.03 -0.29
CA PHE A 70 -9.35 -3.38 -0.04
C PHE A 70 -9.53 -4.16 1.27
N ALA A 71 -8.70 -5.18 1.50
CA ALA A 71 -8.73 -5.97 2.73
C ALA A 71 -8.43 -5.10 3.96
N SER A 72 -7.45 -4.20 3.86
CA SER A 72 -7.10 -3.26 4.93
C SER A 72 -8.25 -2.31 5.26
N ALA A 73 -8.91 -1.76 4.23
CA ALA A 73 -10.08 -0.92 4.42
C ALA A 73 -11.25 -1.73 5.05
N TRP A 74 -11.49 -2.93 4.57
CA TRP A 74 -12.51 -3.82 5.13
C TRP A 74 -12.28 -4.12 6.62
N ILE A 75 -11.04 -4.45 6.99
CA ILE A 75 -10.64 -4.73 8.38
C ILE A 75 -10.86 -3.49 9.25
N LEU A 76 -10.48 -2.31 8.75
CA LEU A 76 -10.65 -1.05 9.46
C LEU A 76 -12.12 -0.78 9.77
N PHE A 77 -13.00 -0.90 8.77
CA PHE A 77 -14.42 -0.61 8.94
C PHE A 77 -15.16 -1.66 9.75
N LYS A 78 -14.83 -2.94 9.57
CA LYS A 78 -15.51 -4.05 10.24
C LYS A 78 -15.04 -4.25 11.68
N PHE A 79 -13.72 -4.25 11.90
CA PHE A 79 -13.13 -4.58 13.20
C PHE A 79 -12.65 -3.34 13.96
N ARG A 80 -12.65 -2.16 13.32
CA ARG A 80 -12.12 -0.91 13.88
C ARG A 80 -10.70 -1.06 14.42
N ASN A 81 -9.91 -1.92 13.81
CA ASN A 81 -8.54 -2.21 14.21
C ASN A 81 -7.55 -1.47 13.28
N ALA A 82 -7.07 -0.31 13.75
CA ALA A 82 -6.11 0.48 13.01
C ALA A 82 -4.73 -0.19 12.92
N TRP A 83 -4.34 -1.01 13.91
CA TRP A 83 -3.04 -1.67 13.91
C TRP A 83 -2.86 -2.61 12.72
N ILE A 84 -3.81 -3.54 12.53
CA ILE A 84 -3.75 -4.50 11.43
C ILE A 84 -3.74 -3.76 10.09
N THR A 85 -4.61 -2.76 9.94
CA THR A 85 -4.71 -1.95 8.72
C THR A 85 -3.41 -1.25 8.37
N VAL A 86 -2.81 -0.54 9.34
CA VAL A 86 -1.57 0.21 9.14
C VAL A 86 -0.40 -0.75 8.87
N THR A 87 -0.34 -1.88 9.58
CA THR A 87 0.72 -2.87 9.35
C THR A 87 0.63 -3.47 7.95
N MET A 88 -0.56 -3.89 7.50
CA MET A 88 -0.75 -4.44 6.14
C MET A 88 -0.37 -3.44 5.04
N LEU A 89 -0.85 -2.19 5.16
CA LEU A 89 -0.51 -1.14 4.20
C LEU A 89 0.96 -0.74 4.27
N GLY A 90 1.54 -0.69 5.46
CA GLY A 90 2.95 -0.38 5.67
C GLY A 90 3.87 -1.41 5.02
N VAL A 91 3.59 -2.69 5.21
CA VAL A 91 4.34 -3.78 4.55
C VAL A 91 4.22 -3.67 3.03
N ALA A 92 3.02 -3.42 2.50
CA ALA A 92 2.81 -3.26 1.07
C ALA A 92 3.60 -2.06 0.49
N ILE A 93 3.64 -0.93 1.21
CA ILE A 93 4.40 0.25 0.80
C ILE A 93 5.91 -0.03 0.83
N ILE A 94 6.42 -0.67 1.89
CA ILE A 94 7.84 -1.01 2.02
C ILE A 94 8.27 -1.95 0.90
N ILE A 95 7.48 -2.99 0.59
CA ILE A 95 7.76 -3.89 -0.52
C ILE A 95 7.78 -3.12 -1.83
N ASN A 96 6.80 -2.25 -2.08
CA ASN A 96 6.73 -1.46 -3.31
C ASN A 96 7.94 -0.52 -3.45
N LEU A 97 8.34 0.15 -2.37
CA LEU A 97 9.52 1.02 -2.35
C LEU A 97 10.82 0.27 -2.56
N SER A 98 10.93 -1.00 -2.12
CA SER A 98 12.11 -1.84 -2.33
C SER A 98 12.38 -2.15 -3.81
N TYR A 99 11.34 -2.14 -4.65
CA TYR A 99 11.49 -2.35 -6.10
C TYR A 99 11.75 -1.06 -6.89
N ARG A 100 11.48 0.11 -6.30
CA ARG A 100 11.66 1.40 -6.95
C ARG A 100 12.80 2.18 -6.28
N GLN A 101 13.98 2.17 -6.89
CA GLN A 101 15.13 2.95 -6.41
C GLN A 101 14.88 4.46 -6.58
N GLY A 102 14.93 5.18 -5.46
CA GLY A 102 15.15 6.61 -5.30
C GLY A 102 14.17 7.56 -5.99
N GLN A 103 13.17 8.05 -5.38
CA GLN A 103 12.39 9.31 -5.51
C GLN A 103 10.99 9.26 -4.86
N TYR A 104 10.58 8.10 -4.29
CA TYR A 104 9.21 7.94 -3.74
C TYR A 104 9.17 7.89 -2.20
N GLU A 105 10.21 8.37 -1.55
CA GLU A 105 10.36 8.42 -0.08
C GLU A 105 9.26 9.25 0.57
N TYR A 106 8.83 10.32 -0.12
CA TYR A 106 7.71 11.15 0.34
C TYR A 106 6.42 10.33 0.55
N THR A 107 6.25 9.22 -0.20
CA THR A 107 5.11 8.32 -0.03
C THR A 107 5.11 7.65 1.34
N LEU A 108 6.30 7.25 1.84
CA LEU A 108 6.46 6.69 3.18
C LEU A 108 6.17 7.73 4.26
N TYR A 109 6.69 8.95 4.09
CA TYR A 109 6.45 10.05 5.04
C TYR A 109 4.96 10.43 5.11
N LEU A 110 4.33 10.51 3.95
CA LEU A 110 2.88 10.76 3.85
C LEU A 110 2.08 9.63 4.51
N PHE A 111 2.47 8.38 4.28
CA PHE A 111 1.85 7.22 4.91
C PHE A 111 1.99 7.26 6.43
N LEU A 112 3.18 7.58 6.97
CA LEU A 112 3.41 7.72 8.41
C LEU A 112 2.52 8.80 9.01
N ALA A 113 2.45 9.98 8.38
CA ALA A 113 1.59 11.08 8.82
C ALA A 113 0.11 10.67 8.88
N ILE A 114 -0.40 10.08 7.80
CA ILE A 114 -1.79 9.61 7.71
C ILE A 114 -2.06 8.51 8.75
N SER A 115 -1.12 7.60 8.96
CA SER A 115 -1.24 6.51 9.94
C SER A 115 -1.40 7.03 11.36
N ILE A 116 -0.62 8.03 11.76
CA ILE A 116 -0.72 8.66 13.09
C ILE A 116 -2.10 9.31 13.29
N VAL A 117 -2.56 10.06 12.28
CA VAL A 117 -3.89 10.69 12.33
C VAL A 117 -4.99 9.64 12.39
N LEU A 118 -4.84 8.54 11.63
CA LEU A 118 -5.78 7.41 11.65
C LEU A 118 -5.84 6.76 13.04
N PHE A 119 -4.69 6.50 13.67
CA PHE A 119 -4.64 5.97 15.04
C PHE A 119 -5.32 6.90 16.03
N ALA A 120 -5.05 8.20 15.98
CA ALA A 120 -5.69 9.18 16.85
C ALA A 120 -7.22 9.19 16.65
N HIS A 121 -7.67 9.12 15.39
CA HIS A 121 -9.10 9.08 15.06
C HIS A 121 -9.78 7.80 15.57
N VAL A 122 -9.24 6.62 15.22
CA VAL A 122 -9.84 5.33 15.60
C VAL A 122 -9.86 5.16 17.12
N THR A 123 -8.77 5.51 17.81
CA THR A 123 -8.71 5.46 19.29
C THR A 123 -9.73 6.40 19.92
N SER A 124 -9.92 7.60 19.36
CA SER A 124 -10.92 8.56 19.83
C SER A 124 -12.34 8.01 19.68
N VAL A 125 -12.65 7.38 18.54
CA VAL A 125 -13.97 6.76 18.28
C VAL A 125 -14.22 5.59 19.23
N GLN A 126 -13.22 4.73 19.45
CA GLN A 126 -13.33 3.59 20.38
C GLN A 126 -13.57 4.05 21.82
N ARG A 127 -12.84 5.06 22.28
CA ARG A 127 -13.05 5.66 23.60
C ARG A 127 -14.44 6.26 23.74
N ALA A 128 -14.91 6.98 22.71
CA ALA A 128 -16.24 7.56 22.72
C ALA A 128 -17.34 6.47 22.82
N ALA A 129 -17.17 5.35 22.14
CA ALA A 129 -18.09 4.22 22.23
C ALA A 129 -18.09 3.60 23.63
N GLY A 130 -16.92 3.35 24.24
CA GLY A 130 -16.81 2.80 25.60
C GLY A 130 -17.42 3.73 26.66
N TRP A 131 -17.31 5.06 26.50
CA TRP A 131 -17.95 6.02 27.42
C TRP A 131 -19.48 6.03 27.26
N ALA A 132 -19.97 5.88 26.02
CA ALA A 132 -21.40 5.78 25.77
C ALA A 132 -22.01 4.51 26.39
N GLU A 133 -21.31 3.38 26.32
CA GLU A 133 -21.70 2.13 26.97
C GLU A 133 -21.71 2.24 28.50
N ALA A 134 -20.80 3.03 29.07
CA ALA A 134 -20.76 3.34 30.50
C ALA A 134 -21.78 4.41 30.94
N GLY A 135 -22.67 4.87 30.03
CA GLY A 135 -23.67 5.89 30.30
C GLY A 135 -23.11 7.31 30.46
N MET A 136 -21.83 7.52 30.15
CA MET A 136 -21.17 8.82 30.25
C MET A 136 -21.22 9.55 28.92
N LYS A 137 -21.42 10.90 28.95
CA LYS A 137 -21.36 11.72 27.74
C LYS A 137 -19.89 11.97 27.36
N PHE A 138 -19.48 11.54 26.18
CA PHE A 138 -18.18 11.90 25.64
C PHE A 138 -18.18 13.34 25.14
N PRO A 139 -17.38 14.26 25.73
CA PRO A 139 -17.35 15.65 25.30
C PRO A 139 -16.84 15.78 23.85
N THR A 140 -17.58 16.47 23.00
CA THR A 140 -17.24 16.65 21.57
C THR A 140 -15.89 17.32 21.35
N HIS A 141 -15.48 18.22 22.25
CA HIS A 141 -14.18 18.90 22.18
C HIS A 141 -12.99 17.93 22.36
N LEU A 142 -13.14 16.82 23.11
CA LEU A 142 -12.08 15.83 23.27
C LEU A 142 -11.76 15.10 21.95
N ARG A 143 -12.77 14.87 21.10
CA ARG A 143 -12.54 14.28 19.79
C ARG A 143 -11.75 15.22 18.89
N GLN A 144 -12.07 16.50 18.90
CA GLN A 144 -11.35 17.52 18.14
C GLN A 144 -9.92 17.69 18.65
N LEU A 145 -9.74 17.73 19.98
CA LEU A 145 -8.43 17.79 20.61
C LEU A 145 -7.58 16.58 20.24
N SER A 146 -8.14 15.37 20.28
CA SER A 146 -7.42 14.14 19.90
C SER A 146 -6.92 14.16 18.46
N MET A 147 -7.73 14.67 17.52
CA MET A 147 -7.30 14.84 16.13
C MET A 147 -6.19 15.90 16.01
N GLN A 148 -6.32 17.04 16.68
CA GLN A 148 -5.30 18.08 16.68
C GLN A 148 -3.96 17.56 17.25
N HIS A 149 -3.99 16.85 18.37
CA HIS A 149 -2.77 16.24 18.93
C HIS A 149 -2.18 15.16 18.01
N GLY A 150 -3.01 14.39 17.32
CA GLY A 150 -2.55 13.44 16.30
C GLY A 150 -1.78 14.13 15.16
N ILE A 151 -2.30 15.25 14.65
CA ILE A 151 -1.63 16.05 13.62
C ILE A 151 -0.33 16.66 14.16
N VAL A 152 -0.36 17.25 15.35
CA VAL A 152 0.83 17.85 15.98
C VAL A 152 1.90 16.80 16.24
N LEU A 153 1.53 15.58 16.62
CA LEU A 153 2.47 14.46 16.81
C LEU A 153 3.03 13.94 15.48
N ALA A 154 2.24 13.97 14.41
CA ALA A 154 2.68 13.50 13.11
C ALA A 154 3.85 14.33 12.56
N ILE A 155 3.86 15.64 12.79
CA ILE A 155 4.89 16.55 12.30
C ILE A 155 6.30 16.14 12.78
N PRO A 156 6.60 16.04 14.10
CA PRO A 156 7.94 15.66 14.55
C PRO A 156 8.31 14.23 14.15
N VAL A 157 7.36 13.29 14.10
CA VAL A 157 7.65 11.92 13.66
C VAL A 157 8.08 11.89 12.19
N VAL A 158 7.41 12.62 11.33
CA VAL A 158 7.77 12.74 9.91
C VAL A 158 9.12 13.46 9.75
N LEU A 159 9.36 14.52 10.51
CA LEU A 159 10.64 15.23 10.49
C LEU A 159 11.80 14.34 10.95
N ILE A 160 11.62 13.56 12.00
CA ILE A 160 12.61 12.59 12.46
C ILE A 160 12.83 11.53 11.37
N ALA A 161 11.77 10.96 10.81
CA ALA A 161 11.88 9.97 9.75
C ALA A 161 12.61 10.54 8.51
N ALA A 162 12.33 11.78 8.14
CA ALA A 162 13.00 12.46 7.02
C ALA A 162 14.46 12.86 7.33
N SER A 163 14.82 13.01 8.61
CA SER A 163 16.20 13.35 9.03
C SER A 163 17.10 12.12 9.19
N LEU A 164 16.52 10.91 9.23
CA LEU A 164 17.32 9.70 9.27
C LEU A 164 18.05 9.55 7.94
N PRO A 165 19.40 9.40 7.95
CA PRO A 165 20.13 9.14 6.72
C PRO A 165 19.60 7.85 6.12
N MET A 166 19.11 7.92 4.90
CA MET A 166 18.73 6.72 4.19
C MET A 166 19.96 5.85 4.05
N TRP A 167 19.83 4.63 4.54
CA TRP A 167 20.86 3.65 4.37
C TRP A 167 20.85 3.26 2.88
N GLU A 168 21.62 4.04 2.08
CA GLU A 168 22.02 3.55 0.78
C GLU A 168 22.80 2.26 1.04
N PRO A 169 22.30 1.09 0.59
CA PRO A 169 23.11 -0.11 0.66
C PRO A 169 24.37 0.19 -0.15
N ARG A 170 25.47 0.41 0.55
CA ARG A 170 26.78 0.62 -0.05
C ARG A 170 27.09 -0.69 -0.78
N ASN A 171 26.83 -0.70 -2.07
CA ASN A 171 27.07 -1.86 -2.94
C ASN A 171 28.53 -2.33 -2.93
N ASP A 172 29.43 -1.57 -2.30
CA ASP A 172 30.85 -1.83 -2.25
C ASP A 172 31.24 -3.03 -1.35
N GLY A 173 30.39 -3.44 -0.42
CA GLY A 173 30.74 -4.49 0.55
C GLY A 173 30.45 -5.92 0.06
N LEU A 174 29.29 -6.13 -0.55
CA LEU A 174 28.88 -7.47 -1.00
C LEU A 174 29.41 -7.80 -2.38
N GLY A 175 29.58 -6.82 -3.27
CA GLY A 175 30.22 -6.99 -4.56
C GLY A 175 31.68 -7.38 -4.43
N ALA A 176 32.43 -6.67 -3.57
CA ALA A 176 33.84 -6.98 -3.31
C ALA A 176 34.04 -8.38 -2.68
N VAL A 177 33.13 -8.80 -1.79
CA VAL A 177 33.18 -10.16 -1.21
C VAL A 177 32.85 -11.21 -2.28
N TRP A 178 31.89 -10.94 -3.17
CA TRP A 178 31.49 -11.87 -4.22
C TRP A 178 32.54 -12.04 -5.31
N ASP A 179 33.28 -10.98 -5.63
CA ASP A 179 34.39 -11.03 -6.58
C ASP A 179 35.60 -11.80 -6.01
N THR A 180 35.83 -11.77 -4.69
CA THR A 180 36.87 -12.52 -4.01
C THR A 180 36.61 -14.06 -3.99
N PHE A 181 35.37 -14.50 -4.19
CA PHE A 181 35.02 -15.92 -4.28
C PHE A 181 35.02 -16.47 -5.71
N LYS A 182 35.25 -15.63 -6.73
CA LYS A 182 35.29 -16.05 -8.14
C LYS A 182 36.69 -16.30 -8.68
N ASP A 183 37.74 -15.87 -7.95
CA ASP A 183 39.13 -16.15 -8.20
C ASP A 183 39.59 -17.35 -7.36
#